data_21b6382ad2c01037057373d23dfcfaba
#
_entry.id   21b6382ad2c01037057373d23dfcfaba
#
_cell.length_a   1.000
_cell.length_b   1.000
_cell.length_c   1.000
_cell.angle_alpha   90.00
_cell.angle_beta   90.00
_cell.angle_gamma   90.00
#
_symmetry.space_group_name_H-M   'P 1'
#
loop_
_entity.id
_entity.type
_entity.pdbx_description
1 polymer ?
#
loop_
_entity_poly.entity_id
_entity_poly.type
_entity_poly.pdbx_seq_one_letter_code
_entity_poly.pdbx_strand_id
1 'polypeptide(L)'
;MKRIFYLLAFIFSLSAAQAQEAGEDALTWSAGRKLTWSDYKASPNPKSDAAATTSTSLSIDYHISASQFSYTIKSWFSRSRSWGRNKTDYILSHEQGHFDIAEIYARKLHQRMSAYRFNKNNYQKELNRIYNEVADEKAAVQKQYDRETRHSIDEVKQAEWLKKISQLLEELKDYADY
;
A
#
# COMPACT_ATOMS: atom_id res chain seq x y z
N MET A 1 49.19 20.43 13.82
CA MET A 1 48.33 20.40 12.60
C MET A 1 47.12 19.52 12.90
N LYS A 2 45.97 20.13 13.16
CA LYS A 2 44.71 19.41 13.44
C LYS A 2 44.04 19.07 12.11
N ARG A 3 43.91 17.78 11.79
CA ARG A 3 43.17 17.31 10.64
C ARG A 3 41.68 17.26 11.00
N ILE A 4 40.90 18.15 10.38
CA ILE A 4 39.42 18.17 10.48
C ILE A 4 38.91 17.14 9.46
N PHE A 5 38.36 16.05 9.97
CA PHE A 5 37.62 15.09 9.13
C PHE A 5 36.18 15.61 8.92
N TYR A 6 35.87 16.06 7.71
CA TYR A 6 34.52 16.31 7.30
C TYR A 6 33.81 14.96 7.07
N LEU A 7 32.86 14.64 7.93
CA LEU A 7 31.94 13.53 7.73
C LEU A 7 30.90 13.96 6.70
N LEU A 8 31.07 13.55 5.44
CA LEU A 8 30.05 13.70 4.41
C LEU A 8 28.88 12.76 4.75
N ALA A 9 27.78 13.32 5.21
CA ALA A 9 26.51 12.61 5.32
C ALA A 9 25.98 12.37 3.90
N PHE A 10 26.15 11.15 3.39
CA PHE A 10 25.51 10.73 2.15
C PHE A 10 24.05 10.45 2.44
N ILE A 11 23.19 11.44 2.18
CA ILE A 11 21.73 11.24 2.12
C ILE A 11 21.45 10.59 0.77
N PHE A 12 21.31 9.26 0.77
CA PHE A 12 20.82 8.53 -0.39
C PHE A 12 19.29 8.67 -0.43
N SER A 13 18.80 9.64 -1.19
CA SER A 13 17.38 9.77 -1.56
C SER A 13 17.05 8.77 -2.66
N LEU A 14 16.76 7.51 -2.29
CA LEU A 14 16.10 6.59 -3.20
C LEU A 14 14.60 6.92 -3.21
N SER A 15 14.11 7.25 -4.41
CA SER A 15 12.70 7.48 -4.78
C SER A 15 12.01 8.75 -4.28
N ALA A 16 12.60 9.91 -4.55
CA ALA A 16 11.87 11.19 -4.47
C ALA A 16 10.67 11.29 -5.44
N ALA A 17 10.56 10.44 -6.44
CA ALA A 17 9.48 10.49 -7.42
C ALA A 17 8.14 9.89 -6.92
N GLN A 18 8.14 8.98 -5.95
CA GLN A 18 6.91 8.40 -5.40
C GLN A 18 6.42 9.09 -4.13
N ALA A 19 7.30 9.74 -3.38
CA ALA A 19 6.91 10.49 -2.17
C ALA A 19 6.20 11.83 -2.49
N GLN A 20 6.35 12.36 -3.69
CA GLN A 20 5.81 13.66 -4.07
C GLN A 20 4.31 13.60 -4.47
N GLU A 21 3.72 12.40 -4.64
CA GLU A 21 2.29 12.23 -4.93
C GLU A 21 1.39 12.14 -3.68
N ALA A 22 1.94 12.10 -2.48
CA ALA A 22 1.19 12.06 -1.22
C ALA A 22 0.78 13.45 -0.73
N GLY A 23 0.37 14.34 -1.64
CA GLY A 23 -0.28 15.62 -1.33
C GLY A 23 -1.77 15.41 -0.97
N GLU A 24 -2.57 16.48 -1.05
CA GLU A 24 -4.04 16.51 -0.78
C GLU A 24 -4.85 15.46 -1.55
N ASP A 25 -4.23 14.81 -2.56
CA ASP A 25 -4.82 13.81 -3.43
C ASP A 25 -4.77 12.37 -2.88
N ALA A 26 -3.97 12.11 -1.86
CA ALA A 26 -3.83 10.77 -1.28
C ALA A 26 -4.72 10.60 -0.05
N LEU A 27 -5.41 9.46 0.04
CA LEU A 27 -6.14 9.04 1.23
C LEU A 27 -5.41 7.90 1.91
N THR A 28 -5.02 8.11 3.16
CA THR A 28 -4.54 7.04 4.03
C THR A 28 -5.72 6.16 4.45
N TRP A 29 -5.49 4.85 4.55
CA TRP A 29 -6.50 3.93 5.02
C TRP A 29 -6.87 4.20 6.48
N SER A 30 -8.14 4.03 6.80
CA SER A 30 -8.66 4.12 8.17
C SER A 30 -9.87 3.22 8.33
N ALA A 31 -9.96 2.49 9.44
CA ALA A 31 -11.10 1.64 9.74
C ALA A 31 -12.43 2.44 9.84
N GLY A 32 -12.37 3.68 10.30
CA GLY A 32 -13.52 4.55 10.48
C GLY A 32 -13.98 5.29 9.22
N ARG A 33 -13.20 5.23 8.11
CA ARG A 33 -13.52 5.91 6.86
C ARG A 33 -13.47 4.97 5.66
N LYS A 34 -14.60 4.74 5.04
CA LYS A 34 -14.69 4.02 3.78
C LYS A 34 -14.59 4.97 2.58
N LEU A 35 -14.16 4.44 1.43
CA LEU A 35 -14.18 5.18 0.17
C LEU A 35 -15.60 5.56 -0.21
N THR A 36 -15.71 6.67 -0.90
CA THR A 36 -16.94 7.16 -1.53
C THR A 36 -16.65 7.47 -3.00
N TRP A 37 -17.66 7.51 -3.85
CA TRP A 37 -17.48 7.91 -5.24
C TRP A 37 -16.95 9.34 -5.42
N SER A 38 -17.06 10.18 -4.41
CA SER A 38 -16.46 11.52 -4.42
C SER A 38 -14.94 11.52 -4.28
N ASP A 39 -14.36 10.39 -3.86
CA ASP A 39 -12.91 10.22 -3.78
C ASP A 39 -12.26 9.89 -5.14
N TYR A 40 -13.04 9.40 -6.10
CA TYR A 40 -12.59 9.01 -7.44
C TYR A 40 -12.56 10.23 -8.36
N LYS A 41 -11.40 10.82 -8.58
CA LYS A 41 -11.25 12.09 -9.30
C LYS A 41 -10.79 11.94 -10.75
N ALA A 42 -10.21 10.79 -11.13
CA ALA A 42 -9.79 10.58 -12.50
C ALA A 42 -11.00 10.37 -13.43
N SER A 43 -10.81 10.71 -14.70
CA SER A 43 -11.75 10.36 -15.75
C SER A 43 -11.62 8.88 -16.11
N PRO A 44 -12.74 8.17 -16.39
CA PRO A 44 -12.70 6.78 -16.85
C PRO A 44 -11.86 6.63 -18.12
N ASN A 45 -10.97 5.62 -18.13
CA ASN A 45 -10.17 5.32 -19.31
C ASN A 45 -11.08 4.78 -20.44
N PRO A 46 -11.20 5.47 -21.60
CA PRO A 46 -12.09 5.06 -22.68
C PRO A 46 -11.70 3.73 -23.34
N LYS A 47 -10.46 3.29 -23.15
CA LYS A 47 -9.95 2.00 -23.67
C LYS A 47 -10.12 0.83 -22.70
N SER A 48 -10.64 1.07 -21.50
CA SER A 48 -10.90 0.03 -20.49
C SER A 48 -12.39 -0.29 -20.49
N ASP A 49 -12.76 -1.54 -20.34
CA ASP A 49 -14.12 -2.04 -20.11
C ASP A 49 -14.46 -2.15 -18.61
N ALA A 50 -13.50 -1.88 -17.72
CA ALA A 50 -13.71 -1.91 -16.29
C ALA A 50 -14.82 -0.93 -15.85
N ALA A 51 -15.59 -1.34 -14.84
CA ALA A 51 -16.62 -0.51 -14.21
C ALA A 51 -16.03 0.61 -13.36
N ALA A 52 -14.89 0.34 -12.70
CA ALA A 52 -14.12 1.29 -11.92
C ALA A 52 -12.65 0.84 -11.85
N THR A 53 -11.81 1.65 -11.25
CA THR A 53 -10.41 1.32 -10.97
C THR A 53 -9.97 2.02 -9.69
N THR A 54 -9.44 1.25 -8.75
CA THR A 54 -8.84 1.75 -7.52
C THR A 54 -7.31 1.66 -7.60
N SER A 55 -6.64 2.81 -7.53
CA SER A 55 -5.19 2.90 -7.50
C SER A 55 -4.70 3.03 -6.07
N THR A 56 -3.95 2.03 -5.59
CA THR A 56 -3.36 2.02 -4.25
C THR A 56 -1.86 1.90 -4.31
N SER A 57 -1.17 2.54 -3.36
CA SER A 57 0.28 2.48 -3.22
C SER A 57 0.68 2.02 -1.83
N LEU A 58 1.84 1.37 -1.75
CA LEU A 58 2.52 0.96 -0.53
C LEU A 58 3.96 1.44 -0.62
N SER A 59 4.47 2.11 0.40
CA SER A 59 5.87 2.50 0.50
C SER A 59 6.41 2.32 1.90
N ILE A 60 7.73 2.32 2.01
CA ILE A 60 8.45 2.33 3.28
C ILE A 60 9.64 3.28 3.18
N ASP A 61 9.78 4.16 4.17
CA ASP A 61 10.90 5.05 4.32
C ASP A 61 11.77 4.54 5.47
N TYR A 62 13.09 4.43 5.26
CA TYR A 62 14.05 3.97 6.27
C TYR A 62 14.85 5.13 6.83
N HIS A 63 15.00 5.16 8.15
CA HIS A 63 15.83 6.12 8.87
C HIS A 63 16.96 5.37 9.56
N ILE A 64 18.19 5.57 9.08
CA ILE A 64 19.39 4.85 9.52
C ILE A 64 20.42 5.84 10.00
N SER A 65 20.85 5.69 11.26
CA SER A 65 21.96 6.41 11.85
C SER A 65 23.00 5.44 12.42
N ALA A 66 24.05 5.96 13.02
CA ALA A 66 25.09 5.12 13.65
C ALA A 66 24.56 4.26 14.80
N SER A 67 23.50 4.69 15.49
CA SER A 67 22.95 4.06 16.69
C SER A 67 21.48 3.65 16.59
N GLN A 68 20.80 4.01 15.50
CA GLN A 68 19.34 3.82 15.42
C GLN A 68 18.91 3.39 14.01
N PHE A 69 18.02 2.43 13.96
CA PHE A 69 17.26 2.04 12.78
C PHE A 69 15.77 2.19 13.09
N SER A 70 15.06 2.91 12.24
CA SER A 70 13.59 3.00 12.26
C SER A 70 13.04 3.09 10.85
N TYR A 71 11.74 2.95 10.70
CA TYR A 71 11.05 3.01 9.41
C TYR A 71 9.66 3.60 9.57
N THR A 72 9.12 4.08 8.47
CA THR A 72 7.73 4.55 8.36
C THR A 72 7.11 3.89 7.13
N ILE A 73 6.01 3.20 7.32
CA ILE A 73 5.24 2.59 6.24
C ILE A 73 4.09 3.53 5.87
N LYS A 74 3.74 3.58 4.59
CA LYS A 74 2.61 4.35 4.10
C LYS A 74 1.82 3.50 3.11
N SER A 75 0.50 3.42 3.32
CA SER A 75 -0.46 2.83 2.40
C SER A 75 -1.54 3.84 2.09
N TRP A 76 -1.77 4.11 0.80
CA TRP A 76 -2.74 5.13 0.42
C TRP A 76 -3.46 4.79 -0.89
N PHE A 77 -4.64 5.37 -1.03
CA PHE A 77 -5.44 5.43 -2.24
C PHE A 77 -5.16 6.73 -2.98
N SER A 78 -4.96 6.67 -4.29
CA SER A 78 -4.76 7.86 -5.15
C SER A 78 -6.07 8.28 -5.77
N ARG A 79 -6.55 9.47 -5.40
CA ARG A 79 -7.77 10.05 -5.95
C ARG A 79 -7.65 10.36 -7.44
N SER A 80 -6.53 10.97 -7.85
CA SER A 80 -6.28 11.40 -9.23
C SER A 80 -6.05 10.26 -10.20
N ARG A 81 -5.74 9.06 -9.71
CA ARG A 81 -5.54 7.86 -10.53
C ARG A 81 -6.70 6.86 -10.44
N SER A 82 -7.67 7.11 -9.55
CA SER A 82 -8.84 6.26 -9.37
C SER A 82 -10.06 6.86 -10.04
N TRP A 83 -10.82 6.05 -10.77
CA TRP A 83 -12.01 6.47 -11.50
C TRP A 83 -13.12 5.44 -11.39
N GLY A 84 -14.38 5.91 -11.49
CA GLY A 84 -15.59 5.09 -11.54
C GLY A 84 -16.45 5.47 -12.74
N ARG A 85 -16.81 4.47 -13.55
CA ARG A 85 -17.75 4.59 -14.66
C ARG A 85 -19.16 4.20 -14.19
N ASN A 86 -19.29 3.05 -13.56
CA ASN A 86 -20.55 2.54 -13.00
C ASN A 86 -20.52 2.69 -11.48
N LYS A 87 -21.13 3.77 -11.00
CA LYS A 87 -21.03 4.21 -9.60
C LYS A 87 -22.15 3.65 -8.73
N THR A 88 -22.16 2.33 -8.50
CA THR A 88 -23.08 1.66 -7.56
C THR A 88 -22.37 1.34 -6.25
N ASP A 89 -23.12 1.19 -5.16
CA ASP A 89 -22.56 0.82 -3.86
C ASP A 89 -21.93 -0.58 -3.90
N TYR A 90 -22.47 -1.48 -4.71
CA TYR A 90 -21.92 -2.81 -4.90
C TYR A 90 -20.52 -2.77 -5.54
N ILE A 91 -20.34 -2.00 -6.61
CA ILE A 91 -19.03 -1.80 -7.23
C ILE A 91 -18.09 -1.07 -6.27
N LEU A 92 -18.59 -0.06 -5.53
CA LEU A 92 -17.78 0.63 -4.53
C LEU A 92 -17.27 -0.32 -3.44
N SER A 93 -18.05 -1.31 -3.03
CA SER A 93 -17.62 -2.33 -2.07
C SER A 93 -16.48 -3.20 -2.61
N HIS A 94 -16.46 -3.51 -3.92
CA HIS A 94 -15.34 -4.17 -4.59
C HIS A 94 -14.08 -3.29 -4.57
N GLU A 95 -14.23 -2.03 -4.95
CA GLU A 95 -13.13 -1.07 -4.96
C GLU A 95 -12.56 -0.81 -3.55
N GLN A 96 -13.41 -0.78 -2.53
CA GLN A 96 -12.98 -0.75 -1.13
C GLN A 96 -12.14 -1.99 -0.78
N GLY A 97 -12.50 -3.16 -1.29
CA GLY A 97 -11.73 -4.40 -1.12
C GLY A 97 -10.28 -4.27 -1.60
N HIS A 98 -10.05 -3.58 -2.73
CA HIS A 98 -8.70 -3.27 -3.20
C HIS A 98 -7.92 -2.40 -2.23
N PHE A 99 -8.55 -1.41 -1.61
CA PHE A 99 -7.92 -0.55 -0.62
C PHE A 99 -7.65 -1.29 0.70
N ASP A 100 -8.59 -2.12 1.14
CA ASP A 100 -8.45 -2.96 2.33
C ASP A 100 -7.32 -4.01 2.14
N ILE A 101 -7.16 -4.58 0.93
CA ILE A 101 -6.01 -5.45 0.59
C ILE A 101 -4.69 -4.68 0.70
N ALA A 102 -4.62 -3.42 0.23
CA ALA A 102 -3.40 -2.62 0.36
C ALA A 102 -3.02 -2.41 1.82
N GLU A 103 -3.99 -2.18 2.69
CA GLU A 103 -3.80 -2.08 4.14
C GLU A 103 -3.31 -3.40 4.77
N ILE A 104 -3.90 -4.53 4.40
CA ILE A 104 -3.44 -5.86 4.85
C ILE A 104 -1.95 -6.04 4.56
N TYR A 105 -1.49 -5.62 3.39
CA TYR A 105 -0.09 -5.76 3.02
C TYR A 105 0.82 -4.69 3.66
N ALA A 106 0.31 -3.53 4.05
CA ALA A 106 1.03 -2.60 4.90
C ALA A 106 1.29 -3.22 6.30
N ARG A 107 0.28 -3.84 6.89
CA ARG A 107 0.41 -4.55 8.18
C ARG A 107 1.36 -5.75 8.08
N LYS A 108 1.30 -6.54 7.00
CA LYS A 108 2.27 -7.63 6.75
C LYS A 108 3.69 -7.12 6.60
N LEU A 109 3.87 -5.96 5.95
CA LEU A 109 5.17 -5.31 5.86
C LEU A 109 5.65 -4.91 7.25
N HIS A 110 4.80 -4.28 8.06
CA HIS A 110 5.12 -3.93 9.44
C HIS A 110 5.49 -5.18 10.27
N GLN A 111 4.72 -6.25 10.17
CA GLN A 111 5.02 -7.53 10.84
C GLN A 111 6.41 -8.07 10.49
N ARG A 112 6.79 -8.06 9.19
CA ARG A 112 8.11 -8.52 8.76
C ARG A 112 9.22 -7.57 9.22
N MET A 113 8.94 -6.27 9.20
CA MET A 113 9.90 -5.25 9.62
C MET A 113 10.13 -5.26 11.14
N SER A 114 9.09 -5.50 11.95
CA SER A 114 9.25 -5.61 13.42
C SER A 114 10.03 -6.86 13.83
N ALA A 115 10.02 -7.91 13.02
CA ALA A 115 10.85 -9.11 13.22
C ALA A 115 12.28 -8.95 12.68
N TYR A 116 12.54 -7.94 11.84
CA TYR A 116 13.84 -7.74 11.22
C TYR A 116 14.91 -7.30 12.24
N ARG A 117 16.12 -7.88 12.14
CA ARG A 117 17.27 -7.51 12.94
C ARG A 117 18.26 -6.75 12.07
N PHE A 118 18.41 -5.46 12.34
CA PHE A 118 19.29 -4.58 11.56
C PHE A 118 20.74 -5.08 11.54
N ASN A 119 21.30 -5.24 10.34
CA ASN A 119 22.70 -5.60 10.11
C ASN A 119 23.32 -4.63 9.10
N LYS A 120 24.26 -3.80 9.58
CA LYS A 120 24.92 -2.75 8.78
C LYS A 120 25.63 -3.23 7.52
N ASN A 121 25.98 -4.52 7.46
CA ASN A 121 26.75 -5.06 6.34
C ASN A 121 25.86 -5.48 5.14
N ASN A 122 24.57 -5.72 5.35
CA ASN A 122 23.68 -6.26 4.32
C ASN A 122 22.26 -5.68 4.32
N TYR A 123 21.99 -4.66 5.18
CA TYR A 123 20.64 -4.11 5.37
C TYR A 123 19.96 -3.69 4.06
N GLN A 124 20.69 -3.06 3.14
CA GLN A 124 20.09 -2.60 1.89
C GLN A 124 19.48 -3.75 1.08
N LYS A 125 20.23 -4.85 0.96
CA LYS A 125 19.77 -6.05 0.24
C LYS A 125 18.58 -6.69 0.95
N GLU A 126 18.63 -6.81 2.27
CA GLU A 126 17.59 -7.45 3.06
C GLU A 126 16.30 -6.63 3.11
N LEU A 127 16.40 -5.32 3.34
CA LEU A 127 15.24 -4.43 3.36
C LEU A 127 14.55 -4.37 2.00
N ASN A 128 15.32 -4.28 0.90
CA ASN A 128 14.76 -4.33 -0.45
C ASN A 128 14.07 -5.68 -0.73
N ARG A 129 14.66 -6.79 -0.27
CA ARG A 129 14.03 -8.11 -0.42
C ARG A 129 12.70 -8.18 0.31
N ILE A 130 12.64 -7.76 1.60
CA ILE A 130 11.42 -7.77 2.41
C ILE A 130 10.33 -6.93 1.74
N TYR A 131 10.67 -5.72 1.30
CA TYR A 131 9.72 -4.83 0.63
C TYR A 131 9.20 -5.43 -0.68
N ASN A 132 10.08 -5.91 -1.55
CA ASN A 132 9.72 -6.45 -2.86
C ASN A 132 8.85 -7.70 -2.72
N GLU A 133 9.17 -8.61 -1.81
CA GLU A 133 8.35 -9.80 -1.54
C GLU A 133 6.91 -9.41 -1.15
N VAL A 134 6.76 -8.43 -0.25
CA VAL A 134 5.44 -7.95 0.19
C VAL A 134 4.70 -7.22 -0.96
N ALA A 135 5.41 -6.42 -1.74
CA ALA A 135 4.82 -5.71 -2.89
C ALA A 135 4.34 -6.69 -3.98
N ASP A 136 5.12 -7.73 -4.26
CA ASP A 136 4.77 -8.77 -5.22
C ASP A 136 3.57 -9.60 -4.73
N GLU A 137 3.55 -9.98 -3.45
CA GLU A 137 2.41 -10.67 -2.84
C GLU A 137 1.13 -9.81 -2.90
N LYS A 138 1.23 -8.51 -2.58
CA LYS A 138 0.13 -7.56 -2.73
C LYS A 138 -0.41 -7.57 -4.16
N ALA A 139 0.48 -7.41 -5.14
CA ALA A 139 0.10 -7.37 -6.55
C ALA A 139 -0.56 -8.67 -7.00
N ALA A 140 -0.06 -9.83 -6.55
CA ALA A 140 -0.63 -11.13 -6.85
C ALA A 140 -2.04 -11.29 -6.28
N VAL A 141 -2.26 -10.87 -5.02
CA VAL A 141 -3.59 -10.97 -4.38
C VAL A 141 -4.59 -9.99 -4.99
N GLN A 142 -4.18 -8.77 -5.36
CA GLN A 142 -5.02 -7.83 -6.08
C GLN A 142 -5.54 -8.45 -7.41
N LYS A 143 -4.63 -9.03 -8.20
CA LYS A 143 -4.98 -9.74 -9.43
C LYS A 143 -5.85 -10.99 -9.19
N GLN A 144 -5.62 -11.70 -8.09
CA GLN A 144 -6.43 -12.86 -7.72
C GLN A 144 -7.85 -12.44 -7.35
N TYR A 145 -8.01 -11.36 -6.58
CA TYR A 145 -9.28 -10.78 -6.20
C TYR A 145 -10.10 -10.42 -7.44
N ASP A 146 -9.53 -9.64 -8.36
CA ASP A 146 -10.17 -9.30 -9.63
C ASP A 146 -10.58 -10.53 -10.44
N ARG A 147 -9.66 -11.47 -10.61
CA ARG A 147 -9.93 -12.68 -11.40
C ARG A 147 -11.05 -13.53 -10.81
N GLU A 148 -11.03 -13.76 -9.49
CA GLU A 148 -12.01 -14.65 -8.84
C GLU A 148 -13.38 -14.01 -8.72
N THR A 149 -13.44 -12.70 -8.48
CA THR A 149 -14.70 -11.94 -8.49
C THR A 149 -15.18 -11.58 -9.89
N ARG A 150 -14.39 -11.89 -10.93
CA ARG A 150 -14.62 -11.45 -12.30
C ARG A 150 -14.87 -9.94 -12.40
N HIS A 151 -14.01 -9.16 -11.69
CA HIS A 151 -14.13 -7.70 -11.60
C HIS A 151 -15.52 -7.27 -11.11
N SER A 152 -15.93 -7.77 -9.95
CA SER A 152 -17.25 -7.53 -9.32
C SER A 152 -18.47 -8.16 -10.01
N ILE A 153 -18.31 -8.99 -11.02
CA ILE A 153 -19.46 -9.64 -11.69
C ILE A 153 -19.95 -10.85 -10.87
N ASP A 154 -19.05 -11.58 -10.21
CA ASP A 154 -19.41 -12.75 -9.40
C ASP A 154 -19.71 -12.31 -7.95
N GLU A 155 -21.01 -12.14 -7.65
CA GLU A 155 -21.47 -11.64 -6.36
C GLU A 155 -21.13 -12.61 -5.21
N VAL A 156 -21.21 -13.92 -5.44
CA VAL A 156 -20.88 -14.93 -4.42
C VAL A 156 -19.40 -14.86 -4.07
N LYS A 157 -18.55 -14.84 -5.07
CA LYS A 157 -17.10 -14.73 -4.86
C LYS A 157 -16.71 -13.40 -4.24
N GLN A 158 -17.35 -12.32 -4.60
CA GLN A 158 -17.11 -11.03 -3.96
C GLN A 158 -17.46 -11.06 -2.47
N ALA A 159 -18.60 -11.63 -2.08
CA ALA A 159 -18.99 -11.76 -0.68
C ALA A 159 -17.99 -12.62 0.12
N GLU A 160 -17.51 -13.75 -0.44
CA GLU A 160 -16.48 -14.59 0.15
C GLU A 160 -15.17 -13.80 0.36
N TRP A 161 -14.74 -13.03 -0.63
CA TRP A 161 -13.54 -12.22 -0.56
C TRP A 161 -13.64 -11.08 0.46
N LEU A 162 -14.74 -10.35 0.50
CA LEU A 162 -14.96 -9.27 1.48
C LEU A 162 -14.92 -9.80 2.91
N LYS A 163 -15.50 -10.99 3.14
CA LYS A 163 -15.40 -11.69 4.44
C LYS A 163 -13.96 -12.05 4.78
N LYS A 164 -13.20 -12.64 3.84
CA LYS A 164 -11.78 -12.97 4.01
C LYS A 164 -10.92 -11.74 4.30
N ILE A 165 -11.15 -10.64 3.57
CA ILE A 165 -10.46 -9.36 3.77
C ILE A 165 -10.71 -8.84 5.19
N SER A 166 -11.97 -8.83 5.64
CA SER A 166 -12.32 -8.41 7.00
C SER A 166 -11.65 -9.27 8.07
N GLN A 167 -11.58 -10.59 7.88
CA GLN A 167 -10.89 -11.51 8.78
C GLN A 167 -9.38 -11.21 8.86
N LEU A 168 -8.73 -11.01 7.71
CA LEU A 168 -7.31 -10.69 7.66
C LEU A 168 -6.98 -9.34 8.30
N LEU A 169 -7.84 -8.33 8.17
CA LEU A 169 -7.68 -7.05 8.85
C LEU A 169 -7.76 -7.20 10.38
N GLU A 170 -8.65 -8.06 10.87
CA GLU A 170 -8.74 -8.35 12.30
C GLU A 170 -7.54 -9.16 12.80
N GLU A 171 -7.12 -10.21 12.07
CA GLU A 171 -5.95 -11.03 12.41
C GLU A 171 -4.66 -10.22 12.49
N LEU A 172 -4.54 -9.16 11.68
CA LEU A 172 -3.36 -8.29 11.63
C LEU A 172 -3.54 -6.97 12.39
N LYS A 173 -4.52 -6.87 13.28
CA LYS A 173 -4.81 -5.61 14.01
C LYS A 173 -3.65 -5.12 14.86
N ASP A 174 -2.86 -6.03 15.44
CA ASP A 174 -1.71 -5.70 16.29
C ASP A 174 -0.52 -5.10 15.48
N TYR A 175 -0.63 -5.06 14.15
CA TYR A 175 0.33 -4.46 13.23
C TYR A 175 -0.22 -3.24 12.50
N ALA A 176 -1.26 -2.60 13.02
CA ALA A 176 -1.90 -1.45 12.39
C ALA A 176 -1.27 -0.10 12.79
N ASP A 177 -0.35 -0.07 13.73
CA ASP A 177 0.31 1.11 14.31
C ASP A 177 1.70 1.39 13.71
N TYR A 178 1.80 1.37 12.37
CA TYR A 178 3.04 1.57 11.62
C TYR A 178 3.26 3.02 11.15
#